data_afc344df7ae96e3ee8f3e55f8edd5788
#
_entry.id   afc344df7ae96e3ee8f3e55f8edd5788
#
_cell.length_a   1.000
_cell.length_b   1.000
_cell.length_c   1.000
_cell.angle_alpha   90.00
_cell.angle_beta   90.00
_cell.angle_gamma   90.00
#
_symmetry.space_group_name_H-M   'P 1'
#
loop_
_entity.id
_entity.type
_entity.pdbx_description
1 polymer ?
#
loop_
_entity_poly.entity_id
_entity_poly.type
_entity_poly.pdbx_seq_one_letter_code
_entity_poly.pdbx_strand_id
1 'polypeptide(L)'
;MMFRGAEAIVESVKWNGQDAISKIRNPRSYRHPALEKRLVRERMRSEVRIIEKLISNGLAVPSLYSVDIANSQIIMEFLEGMTLEQALRNKDFEKNLVDTAELLASIHSLGVIHGDPTTSNFIVNEKIHAIDFGLAGISKDDEARASDLRVLLESLDSHHSEISGRDIFLKAYSEWPNSGSVLEALKVLELRGRYNLMRGLAHCNNPPYG
;
A
#
# COMPACT_ATOMS: atom_id res chain seq x y z
N MET A 1 -17.23 4.29 12.44
CA MET A 1 -17.20 3.24 11.41
C MET A 1 -16.18 2.19 11.84
N MET A 2 -16.46 0.90 11.72
CA MET A 2 -15.57 -0.18 12.17
C MET A 2 -15.26 -1.08 10.98
N PHE A 3 -13.99 -1.25 10.64
CA PHE A 3 -13.53 -2.22 9.65
C PHE A 3 -12.76 -3.33 10.33
N ARG A 4 -13.15 -4.59 10.12
CA ARG A 4 -12.40 -5.77 10.55
C ARG A 4 -11.66 -6.35 9.36
N GLY A 5 -10.37 -6.04 9.25
CA GLY A 5 -9.47 -6.72 8.34
C GLY A 5 -8.93 -8.03 8.94
N ALA A 6 -8.26 -8.83 8.11
CA ALA A 6 -7.65 -10.10 8.54
C ALA A 6 -6.54 -9.92 9.60
N GLU A 7 -5.89 -8.75 9.65
CA GLU A 7 -4.72 -8.48 10.50
C GLU A 7 -4.95 -7.42 11.58
N ALA A 8 -5.95 -6.56 11.42
CA ALA A 8 -6.23 -5.48 12.36
C ALA A 8 -7.71 -5.10 12.39
N ILE A 9 -8.15 -4.56 13.51
CA ILE A 9 -9.42 -3.85 13.66
C ILE A 9 -9.10 -2.35 13.53
N VAL A 10 -9.81 -1.67 12.63
CA VAL A 10 -9.68 -0.24 12.41
C VAL A 10 -11.01 0.43 12.76
N GLU A 11 -10.98 1.38 13.68
CA GLU A 11 -12.16 2.05 14.19
C GLU A 11 -11.97 3.57 14.21
N SER A 12 -13.04 4.32 13.87
CA SER A 12 -13.08 5.75 14.14
C SER A 12 -13.29 5.99 15.62
N VAL A 13 -12.44 6.81 16.22
CA VAL A 13 -12.50 7.19 17.64
C VAL A 13 -12.38 8.71 17.82
N LYS A 14 -12.65 9.20 19.02
CA LYS A 14 -12.30 10.56 19.40
C LYS A 14 -11.02 10.55 20.22
N TRP A 15 -10.03 11.34 19.80
CA TRP A 15 -8.78 11.53 20.53
C TRP A 15 -8.59 13.02 20.83
N ASN A 16 -8.57 13.37 22.13
CA ASN A 16 -8.51 14.77 22.56
C ASN A 16 -9.54 15.70 21.88
N GLY A 17 -10.75 15.17 21.63
CA GLY A 17 -11.84 15.92 20.99
C GLY A 17 -11.82 15.93 19.46
N GLN A 18 -10.76 15.43 18.82
CA GLN A 18 -10.63 15.33 17.36
C GLN A 18 -11.00 13.92 16.85
N ASP A 19 -11.41 13.83 15.59
CA ASP A 19 -11.60 12.55 14.92
C ASP A 19 -10.24 11.90 14.68
N ALA A 20 -10.17 10.61 14.97
CA ALA A 20 -8.97 9.80 14.86
C ALA A 20 -9.30 8.37 14.43
N ILE A 21 -8.29 7.66 13.95
CA ILE A 21 -8.34 6.23 13.67
C ILE A 21 -7.57 5.47 14.74
N SER A 22 -8.23 4.49 15.34
CA SER A 22 -7.61 3.48 16.19
C SER A 22 -7.40 2.21 15.39
N LYS A 23 -6.16 1.77 15.25
CA LYS A 23 -5.76 0.52 14.60
C LYS A 23 -5.22 -0.44 15.65
N ILE A 24 -5.95 -1.52 15.92
CA ILE A 24 -5.58 -2.56 16.88
C ILE A 24 -5.23 -3.83 16.12
N ARG A 25 -4.01 -4.34 16.30
CA ARG A 25 -3.58 -5.58 15.67
C ARG A 25 -4.01 -6.79 16.49
N ASN A 26 -4.75 -7.70 15.86
CA ASN A 26 -5.20 -8.93 16.47
C ASN A 26 -4.16 -10.04 16.33
N PRO A 27 -3.85 -10.78 17.41
CA PRO A 27 -3.04 -11.99 17.33
C PRO A 27 -3.74 -13.05 16.47
N ARG A 28 -2.99 -13.75 15.62
CA ARG A 28 -3.51 -14.87 14.84
C ARG A 28 -3.60 -16.13 15.70
N SER A 29 -4.76 -16.79 15.71
CA SER A 29 -5.06 -17.94 16.60
C SER A 29 -4.30 -19.22 16.26
N TYR A 30 -3.74 -19.35 15.04
CA TYR A 30 -3.04 -20.57 14.59
C TYR A 30 -1.55 -20.61 14.94
N ARG A 31 -1.00 -19.55 15.53
CA ARG A 31 0.41 -19.47 15.93
C ARG A 31 0.56 -19.60 17.46
N HIS A 32 1.75 -20.06 17.87
CA HIS A 32 2.06 -20.09 19.31
C HIS A 32 1.96 -18.66 19.89
N PRO A 33 1.22 -18.44 21.00
CA PRO A 33 0.90 -17.11 21.51
C PRO A 33 2.12 -16.20 21.76
N ALA A 34 3.22 -16.76 22.28
CA ALA A 34 4.44 -15.99 22.56
C ALA A 34 5.13 -15.51 21.28
N LEU A 35 5.14 -16.34 20.22
CA LEU A 35 5.70 -15.97 18.91
C LEU A 35 4.83 -14.90 18.25
N GLU A 36 3.52 -15.08 18.25
CA GLU A 36 2.58 -14.13 17.64
C GLU A 36 2.66 -12.77 18.32
N LYS A 37 2.68 -12.72 19.64
CA LYS A 37 2.83 -11.47 20.40
C LYS A 37 4.12 -10.72 20.05
N ARG A 38 5.22 -11.45 19.83
CA ARG A 38 6.50 -10.87 19.39
C ARG A 38 6.39 -10.30 17.98
N LEU A 39 5.83 -11.07 17.02
CA LEU A 39 5.69 -10.66 15.62
C LEU A 39 4.77 -9.43 15.47
N VAL A 40 3.65 -9.38 16.21
CA VAL A 40 2.74 -8.22 16.23
C VAL A 40 3.49 -6.96 16.68
N ARG A 41 4.28 -7.06 17.76
CA ARG A 41 5.07 -5.93 18.26
C ARG A 41 6.16 -5.48 17.28
N GLU A 42 6.86 -6.41 16.64
CA GLU A 42 7.89 -6.11 15.65
C GLU A 42 7.30 -5.40 14.44
N ARG A 43 6.18 -5.89 13.89
CA ARG A 43 5.45 -5.26 12.79
C ARG A 43 4.95 -3.86 13.15
N MET A 44 4.36 -3.71 14.32
CA MET A 44 3.88 -2.42 14.79
C MET A 44 5.01 -1.39 14.92
N ARG A 45 6.16 -1.79 15.49
CA ARG A 45 7.33 -0.93 15.59
C ARG A 45 7.89 -0.54 14.20
N SER A 46 7.87 -1.47 13.25
CA SER A 46 8.26 -1.20 11.87
C SER A 46 7.34 -0.18 11.23
N GLU A 47 6.03 -0.39 11.33
CA GLU A 47 5.01 0.52 10.80
C GLU A 47 5.16 1.94 11.35
N VAL A 48 5.28 2.08 12.68
CA VAL A 48 5.48 3.38 13.34
C VAL A 48 6.75 4.08 12.85
N ARG A 49 7.90 3.39 12.81
CA ARG A 49 9.17 3.96 12.33
C ARG A 49 9.09 4.43 10.88
N ILE A 50 8.37 3.70 10.03
CA ILE A 50 8.17 4.07 8.63
C ILE A 50 7.32 5.34 8.55
N ILE A 51 6.18 5.38 9.24
CA ILE A 51 5.31 6.56 9.24
C ILE A 51 6.08 7.79 9.79
N GLU A 52 6.79 7.66 10.91
CA GLU A 52 7.64 8.74 11.46
C GLU A 52 8.70 9.23 10.47
N LYS A 53 9.33 8.30 9.75
CA LYS A 53 10.30 8.63 8.70
C LYS A 53 9.65 9.43 7.56
N LEU A 54 8.47 9.03 7.11
CA LEU A 54 7.73 9.71 6.05
C LEU A 54 7.26 11.11 6.50
N ILE A 55 6.72 11.22 7.71
CA ILE A 55 6.33 12.52 8.32
C ILE A 55 7.53 13.46 8.41
N SER A 56 8.67 12.99 8.93
CA SER A 56 9.88 13.81 9.10
C SER A 56 10.48 14.30 7.77
N ASN A 57 10.14 13.64 6.65
CA ASN A 57 10.50 14.08 5.30
C ASN A 57 9.37 14.83 4.58
N GLY A 58 8.30 15.23 5.29
CA GLY A 58 7.22 16.07 4.77
C GLY A 58 6.26 15.36 3.82
N LEU A 59 6.24 14.02 3.79
CA LEU A 59 5.34 13.28 2.93
C LEU A 59 3.93 13.24 3.51
N ALA A 60 2.94 13.15 2.62
CA ALA A 60 1.54 13.12 2.96
C ALA A 60 1.12 11.73 3.45
N VAL A 61 1.19 11.53 4.76
CA VAL A 61 0.75 10.34 5.49
C VAL A 61 0.05 10.76 6.78
N PRO A 62 -0.78 9.90 7.42
CA PRO A 62 -1.44 10.25 8.66
C PRO A 62 -0.46 10.58 9.78
N SER A 63 -0.73 11.63 10.55
CA SER A 63 0.01 11.96 11.78
C SER A 63 -0.23 10.88 12.84
N LEU A 64 0.79 10.54 13.62
CA LEU A 64 0.67 9.62 14.74
C LEU A 64 0.32 10.39 16.03
N TYR A 65 -0.76 9.98 16.70
CA TYR A 65 -1.21 10.60 17.96
C TYR A 65 -0.79 9.81 19.18
N SER A 66 -0.87 8.47 19.12
CA SER A 66 -0.48 7.59 20.23
C SER A 66 -0.06 6.21 19.72
N VAL A 67 0.91 5.60 20.41
CA VAL A 67 1.41 4.26 20.12
C VAL A 67 1.47 3.46 21.42
N ASP A 68 0.59 2.48 21.56
CA ASP A 68 0.58 1.56 22.68
C ASP A 68 1.03 0.16 22.25
N ILE A 69 2.32 -0.10 22.44
CA ILE A 69 2.94 -1.40 22.11
C ILE A 69 2.39 -2.54 22.97
N ALA A 70 1.96 -2.26 24.21
CA ALA A 70 1.47 -3.29 25.12
C ALA A 70 0.12 -3.84 24.64
N ASN A 71 -0.77 -2.96 24.21
CA ASN A 71 -2.10 -3.27 23.70
C ASN A 71 -2.15 -3.42 22.17
N SER A 72 -0.99 -3.30 21.49
CA SER A 72 -0.88 -3.39 20.02
C SER A 72 -1.80 -2.39 19.28
N GLN A 73 -1.91 -1.17 19.83
CA GLN A 73 -2.78 -0.10 19.33
C GLN A 73 -1.96 1.09 18.82
N ILE A 74 -2.35 1.60 17.64
CA ILE A 74 -1.89 2.87 17.10
C ILE A 74 -3.11 3.78 16.97
N ILE A 75 -3.01 5.01 17.46
CA ILE A 75 -4.00 6.07 17.22
C ILE A 75 -3.35 7.09 16.30
N MET A 76 -4.01 7.36 15.18
CA MET A 76 -3.50 8.24 14.14
C MET A 76 -4.60 9.16 13.62
N GLU A 77 -4.19 10.15 12.84
CA GLU A 77 -5.05 11.10 12.17
C GLU A 77 -6.15 10.41 11.36
N PHE A 78 -7.38 10.92 11.50
CA PHE A 78 -8.46 10.61 10.57
C PHE A 78 -8.37 11.56 9.38
N LEU A 79 -8.04 11.03 8.21
CA LEU A 79 -8.01 11.81 6.98
C LEU A 79 -9.41 11.88 6.38
N GLU A 80 -9.98 13.07 6.37
CA GLU A 80 -11.26 13.34 5.72
C GLU A 80 -11.04 13.35 4.20
N GLY A 81 -11.81 12.56 3.44
CA GLY A 81 -11.65 12.43 2.00
C GLY A 81 -12.27 11.13 1.48
N MET A 82 -12.03 10.86 0.20
CA MET A 82 -12.42 9.61 -0.44
C MET A 82 -11.18 8.78 -0.79
N THR A 83 -11.34 7.47 -0.94
CA THR A 83 -10.24 6.62 -1.43
C THR A 83 -9.90 6.99 -2.88
N LEU A 84 -8.66 6.75 -3.30
CA LEU A 84 -8.27 6.92 -4.70
C LEU A 84 -9.17 6.07 -5.62
N GLU A 85 -9.53 4.86 -5.21
CA GLU A 85 -10.48 4.00 -5.93
C GLU A 85 -11.81 4.72 -6.23
N GLN A 86 -12.35 5.47 -5.25
CA GLN A 86 -13.56 6.26 -5.44
C GLN A 86 -13.31 7.50 -6.31
N ALA A 87 -12.17 8.18 -6.10
CA ALA A 87 -11.81 9.40 -6.79
C ALA A 87 -11.54 9.20 -8.28
N LEU A 88 -11.06 8.03 -8.69
CA LEU A 88 -10.79 7.68 -10.09
C LEU A 88 -12.06 7.60 -10.96
N ARG A 89 -13.25 7.57 -10.36
CA ARG A 89 -14.54 7.67 -11.07
C ARG A 89 -14.93 9.12 -11.40
N ASN A 90 -14.18 10.10 -10.91
CA ASN A 90 -14.44 11.52 -11.09
C ASN A 90 -13.65 12.07 -12.30
N LYS A 91 -13.96 13.32 -12.70
CA LYS A 91 -13.33 13.97 -13.87
C LYS A 91 -11.83 14.26 -13.68
N ASP A 92 -11.38 14.42 -12.43
CA ASP A 92 -9.99 14.77 -12.09
C ASP A 92 -9.10 13.54 -11.91
N PHE A 93 -9.48 12.37 -12.44
CA PHE A 93 -8.77 11.10 -12.24
C PHE A 93 -7.31 11.17 -12.72
N GLU A 94 -7.01 11.87 -13.81
CA GLU A 94 -5.64 12.00 -14.33
C GLU A 94 -4.74 12.70 -13.33
N LYS A 95 -5.19 13.83 -12.76
CA LYS A 95 -4.44 14.55 -11.72
C LYS A 95 -4.19 13.67 -10.51
N ASN A 96 -5.21 12.94 -10.04
CA ASN A 96 -5.07 12.05 -8.89
C ASN A 96 -4.05 10.94 -9.14
N LEU A 97 -3.96 10.41 -10.37
CA LEU A 97 -2.95 9.40 -10.74
C LEU A 97 -1.54 9.98 -10.78
N VAL A 98 -1.37 11.20 -11.33
CA VAL A 98 -0.08 11.89 -11.33
C VAL A 98 0.38 12.15 -9.90
N ASP A 99 -0.46 12.76 -9.06
CA ASP A 99 -0.14 13.07 -7.67
C ASP A 99 0.19 11.77 -6.87
N THR A 100 -0.49 10.66 -7.16
CA THR A 100 -0.21 9.34 -6.54
C THR A 100 1.15 8.79 -6.98
N ALA A 101 1.50 8.93 -8.26
CA ALA A 101 2.79 8.48 -8.79
C ALA A 101 3.95 9.27 -8.17
N GLU A 102 3.80 10.60 -8.04
CA GLU A 102 4.79 11.47 -7.40
C GLU A 102 4.97 11.13 -5.90
N LEU A 103 3.87 10.88 -5.20
CA LEU A 103 3.93 10.48 -3.79
C LEU A 103 4.63 9.12 -3.64
N LEU A 104 4.29 8.12 -4.45
CA LEU A 104 4.91 6.79 -4.37
C LEU A 104 6.39 6.86 -4.77
N ALA A 105 6.77 7.63 -5.79
CA ALA A 105 8.17 7.88 -6.14
C ALA A 105 8.93 8.54 -4.98
N SER A 106 8.31 9.49 -4.28
CA SER A 106 8.88 10.14 -3.10
C SER A 106 9.09 9.16 -1.93
N ILE A 107 8.14 8.26 -1.69
CA ILE A 107 8.25 7.16 -0.70
C ILE A 107 9.43 6.25 -1.08
N HIS A 108 9.51 5.83 -2.34
CA HIS A 108 10.59 4.98 -2.86
C HIS A 108 11.97 5.66 -2.80
N SER A 109 12.03 7.00 -2.98
CA SER A 109 13.28 7.76 -2.88
C SER A 109 13.89 7.70 -1.48
N LEU A 110 13.07 7.56 -0.45
CA LEU A 110 13.49 7.36 0.94
C LEU A 110 13.85 5.90 1.26
N GLY A 111 13.81 5.01 0.26
CA GLY A 111 14.05 3.57 0.43
C GLY A 111 12.92 2.87 1.20
N VAL A 112 11.72 3.44 1.23
CA VAL A 112 10.53 2.81 1.81
C VAL A 112 9.78 2.08 0.69
N ILE A 113 9.40 0.84 0.95
CA ILE A 113 8.47 0.04 0.15
C ILE A 113 7.15 0.01 0.90
N HIS A 114 6.05 0.35 0.24
CA HIS A 114 4.73 0.38 0.87
C HIS A 114 4.23 -1.03 1.21
N GLY A 115 4.45 -1.97 0.30
CA GLY A 115 4.10 -3.38 0.46
C GLY A 115 2.67 -3.74 0.06
N ASP A 116 1.75 -2.76 0.01
CA ASP A 116 0.36 -2.94 -0.43
C ASP A 116 -0.24 -1.61 -0.96
N PRO A 117 0.35 -0.96 -1.99
CA PRO A 117 -0.13 0.32 -2.49
C PRO A 117 -1.34 0.16 -3.43
N THR A 118 -2.42 -0.44 -2.95
CA THR A 118 -3.68 -0.52 -3.71
C THR A 118 -4.38 0.83 -3.77
N THR A 119 -5.31 1.02 -4.71
CA THR A 119 -6.08 2.26 -4.85
C THR A 119 -6.94 2.59 -3.63
N SER A 120 -7.23 1.61 -2.78
CA SER A 120 -7.93 1.82 -1.49
C SER A 120 -7.00 2.35 -0.38
N ASN A 121 -5.67 2.24 -0.54
CA ASN A 121 -4.69 2.67 0.45
C ASN A 121 -4.12 4.07 0.18
N PHE A 122 -4.87 4.88 -0.58
CA PHE A 122 -4.63 6.31 -0.76
C PHE A 122 -5.92 7.09 -0.50
N ILE A 123 -5.82 8.18 0.25
CA ILE A 123 -6.93 9.11 0.51
C ILE A 123 -6.71 10.40 -0.28
N VAL A 124 -7.74 10.80 -1.00
CA VAL A 124 -7.79 12.02 -1.80
C VAL A 124 -8.60 13.06 -1.08
N ASN A 125 -7.98 14.19 -0.77
CA ASN A 125 -8.62 15.43 -0.33
C ASN A 125 -7.99 16.60 -1.09
N GLU A 126 -7.39 17.59 -0.42
CA GLU A 126 -6.62 18.66 -1.07
C GLU A 126 -5.34 18.13 -1.76
N LYS A 127 -4.83 17.01 -1.27
CA LYS A 127 -3.67 16.27 -1.81
C LYS A 127 -3.88 14.77 -1.65
N ILE A 128 -2.96 13.96 -2.20
CA ILE A 128 -2.97 12.50 -2.00
C ILE A 128 -2.20 12.16 -0.73
N HIS A 129 -2.80 11.30 0.12
CA HIS A 129 -2.14 10.73 1.30
C HIS A 129 -2.04 9.22 1.15
N ALA A 130 -0.87 8.66 1.41
CA ALA A 130 -0.71 7.20 1.52
C ALA A 130 -1.06 6.75 2.95
N ILE A 131 -1.82 5.66 3.06
CA ILE A 131 -2.25 5.08 4.34
C ILE A 131 -1.92 3.59 4.40
N ASP A 132 -1.98 3.01 5.58
CA ASP A 132 -1.77 1.57 5.86
C ASP A 132 -0.39 1.03 5.48
N PHE A 133 0.61 1.41 6.27
CA PHE A 133 1.98 0.90 6.17
C PHE A 133 2.22 -0.43 6.90
N GLY A 134 1.17 -1.23 7.10
CA GLY A 134 1.21 -2.48 7.83
C GLY A 134 2.10 -3.57 7.23
N LEU A 135 2.34 -3.52 5.92
CA LEU A 135 3.22 -4.41 5.16
C LEU A 135 4.50 -3.71 4.67
N ALA A 136 4.67 -2.44 5.06
CA ALA A 136 5.78 -1.64 4.59
C ALA A 136 7.14 -2.11 5.14
N GLY A 137 8.19 -1.85 4.37
CA GLY A 137 9.56 -2.21 4.70
C GLY A 137 10.57 -1.18 4.20
N ILE A 138 11.83 -1.38 4.58
CA ILE A 138 12.95 -0.59 4.06
C ILE A 138 13.73 -1.47 3.08
N SER A 139 13.87 -1.02 1.85
CA SER A 139 14.67 -1.66 0.81
C SER A 139 15.21 -0.63 -0.18
N LYS A 140 16.40 -0.92 -0.72
CA LYS A 140 16.98 -0.19 -1.86
C LYS A 140 16.87 -0.99 -3.17
N ASP A 141 16.24 -2.15 -3.11
CA ASP A 141 16.09 -3.05 -4.23
C ASP A 141 15.01 -2.55 -5.20
N ASP A 142 15.35 -2.46 -6.47
CA ASP A 142 14.45 -2.01 -7.52
C ASP A 142 13.34 -3.04 -7.81
N GLU A 143 13.59 -4.34 -7.59
CA GLU A 143 12.55 -5.37 -7.69
C GLU A 143 11.47 -5.20 -6.61
N ALA A 144 11.86 -4.77 -5.39
CA ALA A 144 10.90 -4.46 -4.33
C ALA A 144 10.02 -3.24 -4.67
N ARG A 145 10.61 -2.18 -5.23
CA ARG A 145 9.87 -1.00 -5.72
C ARG A 145 8.96 -1.37 -6.89
N ALA A 146 9.45 -2.17 -7.84
CA ALA A 146 8.67 -2.68 -8.96
C ALA A 146 7.49 -3.54 -8.50
N SER A 147 7.63 -4.27 -7.40
CA SER A 147 6.54 -5.03 -6.76
C SER A 147 5.42 -4.10 -6.28
N ASP A 148 5.74 -2.96 -5.66
CA ASP A 148 4.77 -1.93 -5.29
C ASP A 148 4.04 -1.38 -6.53
N LEU A 149 4.80 -1.03 -7.58
CA LEU A 149 4.18 -0.57 -8.84
C LEU A 149 3.21 -1.61 -9.39
N ARG A 150 3.61 -2.87 -9.40
CA ARG A 150 2.77 -3.95 -9.90
C ARG A 150 1.47 -4.08 -9.11
N VAL A 151 1.50 -4.02 -7.77
CA VAL A 151 0.30 -4.09 -6.92
C VAL A 151 -0.66 -2.93 -7.24
N LEU A 152 -0.14 -1.71 -7.37
CA LEU A 152 -0.96 -0.55 -7.73
C LEU A 152 -1.59 -0.71 -9.12
N LEU A 153 -0.79 -1.12 -10.11
CA LEU A 153 -1.26 -1.29 -11.47
C LEU A 153 -2.30 -2.41 -11.60
N GLU A 154 -2.13 -3.52 -10.89
CA GLU A 154 -3.13 -4.60 -10.82
C GLU A 154 -4.43 -4.11 -10.15
N SER A 155 -4.33 -3.24 -9.12
CA SER A 155 -5.49 -2.61 -8.50
C SER A 155 -6.20 -1.63 -9.45
N LEU A 156 -5.46 -0.86 -10.24
CA LEU A 156 -6.03 0.01 -11.30
C LEU A 156 -6.73 -0.81 -12.37
N ASP A 157 -6.08 -1.82 -12.92
CA ASP A 157 -6.60 -2.64 -14.00
C ASP A 157 -7.89 -3.40 -13.59
N SER A 158 -7.99 -3.83 -12.32
CA SER A 158 -9.14 -4.59 -11.84
C SER A 158 -10.37 -3.74 -11.52
N HIS A 159 -10.20 -2.47 -11.14
CA HIS A 159 -11.32 -1.61 -10.71
C HIS A 159 -11.63 -0.46 -11.68
N HIS A 160 -10.72 -0.16 -12.60
CA HIS A 160 -10.77 1.02 -13.48
C HIS A 160 -10.26 0.70 -14.90
N SER A 161 -10.65 -0.45 -15.45
CA SER A 161 -10.24 -0.91 -16.79
C SER A 161 -10.71 0.02 -17.93
N GLU A 162 -11.68 0.90 -17.67
CA GLU A 162 -12.22 1.86 -18.62
C GLU A 162 -11.36 3.10 -18.83
N ILE A 163 -10.35 3.33 -17.98
CA ILE A 163 -9.43 4.46 -18.07
C ILE A 163 -8.01 4.02 -18.43
N SER A 164 -7.26 4.86 -19.13
CA SER A 164 -5.83 4.63 -19.39
C SER A 164 -4.95 4.93 -18.15
N GLY A 165 -5.42 4.53 -16.98
CA GLY A 165 -4.80 4.89 -15.69
C GLY A 165 -3.37 4.41 -15.55
N ARG A 166 -3.08 3.23 -16.09
CA ARG A 166 -1.74 2.63 -16.10
C ARG A 166 -0.71 3.51 -16.81
N ASP A 167 -1.02 3.99 -18.00
CA ASP A 167 -0.09 4.77 -18.81
C ASP A 167 0.17 6.14 -18.19
N ILE A 168 -0.89 6.78 -17.66
CA ILE A 168 -0.79 8.07 -16.96
C ILE A 168 0.11 7.93 -15.73
N PHE A 169 -0.14 6.91 -14.91
CA PHE A 169 0.63 6.66 -13.69
C PHE A 169 2.11 6.37 -14.01
N LEU A 170 2.40 5.45 -14.94
CA LEU A 170 3.77 5.07 -15.29
C LEU A 170 4.53 6.24 -15.91
N LYS A 171 3.87 7.07 -16.73
CA LYS A 171 4.46 8.29 -17.29
C LYS A 171 4.87 9.24 -16.17
N ALA A 172 3.98 9.52 -15.21
CA ALA A 172 4.29 10.41 -14.09
C ALA A 172 5.40 9.83 -13.20
N TYR A 173 5.36 8.53 -12.89
CA TYR A 173 6.41 7.87 -12.12
C TYR A 173 7.78 7.91 -12.82
N SER A 174 7.80 7.89 -14.16
CA SER A 174 9.03 7.94 -14.95
C SER A 174 9.80 9.27 -14.84
N GLU A 175 9.16 10.34 -14.37
CA GLU A 175 9.82 11.63 -14.12
C GLU A 175 10.77 11.58 -12.89
N TRP A 176 10.63 10.57 -12.04
CA TRP A 176 11.58 10.37 -10.96
C TRP A 176 12.94 9.90 -11.50
N PRO A 177 14.07 10.59 -11.14
CA PRO A 177 15.39 10.31 -11.74
C PRO A 177 15.87 8.86 -11.65
N ASN A 178 15.44 8.11 -10.61
CA ASN A 178 15.84 6.73 -10.43
C ASN A 178 14.76 5.72 -10.87
N SER A 179 13.77 6.15 -11.65
CA SER A 179 12.67 5.30 -12.11
C SER A 179 13.08 4.24 -13.12
N GLY A 180 14.12 4.52 -13.93
CA GLY A 180 14.48 3.68 -15.08
C GLY A 180 14.74 2.22 -14.71
N SER A 181 15.58 1.96 -13.69
CA SER A 181 15.87 0.59 -13.22
C SER A 181 14.64 -0.09 -12.60
N VAL A 182 13.79 0.68 -11.92
CA VAL A 182 12.53 0.16 -11.34
C VAL A 182 11.56 -0.25 -12.45
N LEU A 183 11.42 0.56 -13.50
CA LEU A 183 10.53 0.26 -14.63
C LEU A 183 11.02 -0.94 -15.44
N GLU A 184 12.34 -1.12 -15.57
CA GLU A 184 12.89 -2.35 -16.17
C GLU A 184 12.62 -3.58 -15.30
N ALA A 185 12.78 -3.48 -13.97
CA ALA A 185 12.44 -4.55 -13.04
C ALA A 185 10.93 -4.89 -13.13
N LEU A 186 10.05 -3.90 -13.25
CA LEU A 186 8.61 -4.11 -13.45
C LEU A 186 8.31 -4.93 -14.70
N LYS A 187 8.93 -4.61 -15.85
CA LYS A 187 8.77 -5.38 -17.09
C LYS A 187 9.15 -6.85 -16.89
N VAL A 188 10.25 -7.10 -16.19
CA VAL A 188 10.70 -8.47 -15.88
C VAL A 188 9.70 -9.21 -14.99
N LEU A 189 9.16 -8.55 -13.95
CA LEU A 189 8.14 -9.14 -13.06
C LEU A 189 6.86 -9.50 -13.82
N GLU A 190 6.40 -8.64 -14.73
CA GLU A 190 5.20 -8.88 -15.53
C GLU A 190 5.38 -10.02 -16.53
N LEU A 191 6.57 -10.15 -17.12
CA LEU A 191 6.90 -11.29 -18.00
C LEU A 191 6.89 -12.61 -17.23
N ARG A 192 7.48 -12.65 -16.03
CA ARG A 192 7.46 -13.84 -15.15
C ARG A 192 6.04 -14.23 -14.76
N GLY A 193 5.18 -13.25 -14.44
CA GLY A 193 3.76 -13.48 -14.10
C GLY A 193 2.98 -14.13 -15.24
N ARG A 194 3.12 -13.63 -16.46
CA ARG A 194 2.48 -14.17 -17.66
C ARG A 194 2.95 -15.59 -17.97
N TYR A 195 4.23 -15.89 -17.81
CA TYR A 195 4.80 -17.22 -18.07
C TYR A 195 4.29 -18.26 -17.07
N ASN A 196 4.09 -17.91 -15.81
CA ASN A 196 3.54 -18.80 -14.79
C ASN A 196 2.06 -19.12 -15.04
N LEU A 197 1.27 -18.16 -15.51
CA LEU A 197 -0.13 -18.37 -15.93
C LEU A 197 -0.23 -19.33 -17.11
N MET A 198 0.63 -19.20 -18.13
CA MET A 198 0.66 -20.12 -19.28
C MET A 198 1.05 -21.55 -18.89
N ARG A 199 1.99 -21.73 -17.94
CA ARG A 199 2.34 -23.07 -17.42
C ARG A 199 1.19 -23.68 -16.61
N GLY A 200 0.47 -22.92 -15.81
CA GLY A 200 -0.71 -23.39 -15.07
C GLY A 200 -1.81 -23.91 -16.00
N LEU A 201 -2.09 -23.20 -17.09
CA LEU A 201 -3.09 -23.59 -18.09
C LEU A 201 -2.66 -24.84 -18.90
N ALA A 202 -1.36 -25.02 -19.16
CA ALA A 202 -0.85 -26.21 -19.86
C ALA A 202 -0.98 -27.49 -19.03
N HIS A 203 -0.99 -27.40 -17.68
CA HIS A 203 -1.19 -28.57 -16.81
C HIS A 203 -2.67 -28.95 -16.63
N CYS A 204 -3.59 -28.04 -16.89
CA CYS A 204 -5.04 -28.34 -16.84
C CYS A 204 -5.58 -29.04 -18.09
N ASN A 205 -4.81 -29.09 -19.17
CA ASN A 205 -5.23 -29.68 -20.46
C ASN A 205 -4.74 -31.12 -20.69
N ASN A 206 -4.18 -31.80 -19.71
CA ASN A 206 -3.91 -33.23 -19.82
C ASN A 206 -5.13 -34.02 -19.33
N PRO A 207 -5.87 -34.76 -20.19
CA PRO A 207 -6.94 -35.64 -19.74
C PRO A 207 -6.33 -36.75 -18.86
N PRO A 208 -7.05 -37.23 -17.84
CA PRO A 208 -6.61 -38.38 -17.06
C PRO A 208 -6.51 -39.59 -18.00
N TYR A 209 -5.40 -40.27 -17.92
CA TYR A 209 -5.15 -41.50 -18.65
C TYR A 209 -6.30 -42.48 -18.44
N GLY A 210 -6.87 -42.97 -19.55
CA GLY A 210 -7.77 -44.12 -19.60
C GLY A 210 -7.07 -45.41 -19.25
#